data_ddb150d0801e9f3f72e1fd652b9a2a7b
#
_entry.id   ddb150d0801e9f3f72e1fd652b9a2a7b
#
_cell.length_a   1.000
_cell.length_b   1.000
_cell.length_c   1.000
_cell.angle_alpha   90.00
_cell.angle_beta   90.00
_cell.angle_gamma   90.00
#
_symmetry.space_group_name_H-M   'P 1'
#
loop_
_entity.id
_entity.type
_entity.pdbx_description
1 polymer ?
#
loop_
_entity_poly.entity_id
_entity_poly.type
_entity_poly.pdbx_seq_one_letter_code
_entity_poly.pdbx_strand_id
1 'polypeptide(L)'
;MSIASVRAAALVATLVVPSLALANDASAISTAATVAVSSSCPDGAVDAQTIQQLIAKEAARQGVDAKLALAIADQESGFGTRVNSPAGARGPMQLMPATAARYNVSDICDAAENIRGGVSYLKDLSAMFGGNIMLVVAAYNAGEGRVVAARGVPAIAETVSYTALVTNAYYDFDSILKGGKRPDQAIKPATGTVAAGIDLLAQTPSPDKPIPINQPKTEAGDRDWIGGSVLYVQ
;
A
#
# COMPACT_ATOMS: atom_id res chain seq x y z
N MET A 1 79.43 -23.10 -36.92
CA MET A 1 79.12 -21.80 -36.40
C MET A 1 78.61 -22.01 -34.99
N SER A 2 79.44 -21.58 -34.02
CA SER A 2 79.31 -21.85 -32.60
C SER A 2 78.22 -20.99 -31.92
N ILE A 3 77.38 -21.62 -31.11
CA ILE A 3 76.46 -20.92 -30.20
C ILE A 3 76.96 -21.16 -28.82
N ALA A 4 77.43 -20.07 -28.18
CA ALA A 4 77.92 -20.07 -26.82
C ALA A 4 76.75 -20.03 -25.79
N SER A 5 76.70 -21.01 -24.90
CA SER A 5 75.80 -21.06 -23.77
C SER A 5 76.33 -20.19 -22.62
N VAL A 6 75.62 -19.19 -22.26
CA VAL A 6 75.86 -18.39 -21.00
C VAL A 6 74.98 -18.97 -19.91
N ARG A 7 75.60 -19.56 -18.90
CA ARG A 7 74.94 -19.99 -17.64
C ARG A 7 74.87 -18.78 -16.67
N ALA A 8 73.68 -18.30 -16.39
CA ALA A 8 73.42 -17.30 -15.32
C ALA A 8 73.20 -18.06 -14.01
N ALA A 9 74.03 -17.78 -13.01
CA ALA A 9 73.89 -18.25 -11.66
C ALA A 9 72.87 -17.38 -10.91
N ALA A 10 71.77 -17.99 -10.42
CA ALA A 10 70.80 -17.30 -9.59
C ALA A 10 71.25 -17.31 -8.13
N LEU A 11 71.51 -16.14 -7.59
CA LEU A 11 71.74 -15.91 -6.15
C LEU A 11 70.38 -15.85 -5.46
N VAL A 12 70.12 -16.83 -4.59
CA VAL A 12 68.92 -16.81 -3.72
C VAL A 12 69.24 -15.99 -2.47
N ALA A 13 68.74 -14.78 -2.42
CA ALA A 13 68.75 -13.96 -1.25
C ALA A 13 67.48 -14.23 -0.42
N THR A 14 67.68 -14.94 0.74
CA THR A 14 66.60 -15.12 1.71
C THR A 14 66.36 -13.82 2.48
N LEU A 15 65.26 -13.12 2.14
CA LEU A 15 64.78 -12.01 2.91
C LEU A 15 63.92 -12.54 4.10
N VAL A 16 64.47 -12.43 5.30
CA VAL A 16 63.72 -12.62 6.54
C VAL A 16 62.85 -11.38 6.74
N VAL A 17 61.54 -11.54 6.55
CA VAL A 17 60.56 -10.50 6.87
C VAL A 17 60.08 -10.70 8.29
N PRO A 18 60.22 -9.74 9.20
CA PRO A 18 59.62 -9.85 10.52
C PRO A 18 58.10 -9.77 10.39
N SER A 19 57.38 -10.77 10.91
CA SER A 19 55.93 -10.77 11.05
C SER A 19 55.53 -9.66 12.02
N LEU A 20 55.03 -8.54 11.49
CA LEU A 20 54.24 -7.61 12.27
C LEU A 20 52.86 -8.24 12.47
N ALA A 21 52.57 -8.64 13.70
CA ALA A 21 51.23 -9.02 14.09
C ALA A 21 50.33 -7.76 14.05
N LEU A 22 49.57 -7.64 13.00
CA LEU A 22 48.44 -6.68 12.95
C LEU A 22 47.34 -7.26 13.84
N ALA A 23 47.18 -6.66 15.03
CA ALA A 23 46.00 -6.85 15.85
C ALA A 23 44.79 -6.44 15.03
N ASN A 24 43.96 -7.41 14.61
CA ASN A 24 42.66 -7.17 14.03
C ASN A 24 41.72 -6.66 15.14
N ASP A 25 41.68 -5.35 15.33
CA ASP A 25 40.52 -4.74 16.00
C ASP A 25 39.33 -4.76 15.02
N ALA A 26 38.76 -5.94 14.85
CA ALA A 26 37.48 -6.15 14.20
C ALA A 26 36.35 -5.94 15.23
N SER A 27 36.20 -4.72 15.70
CA SER A 27 35.05 -4.29 16.51
C SER A 27 34.44 -3.03 15.92
N ALA A 28 34.24 -3.01 14.60
CA ALA A 28 33.23 -2.17 14.00
C ALA A 28 31.94 -2.99 13.92
N ILE A 29 31.28 -3.16 15.07
CA ILE A 29 29.89 -3.58 15.11
C ILE A 29 29.11 -2.46 14.44
N SER A 30 28.83 -2.66 13.14
CA SER A 30 27.77 -1.95 12.47
C SER A 30 26.49 -2.22 13.26
N THR A 31 26.16 -1.33 14.16
CA THR A 31 24.82 -1.24 14.74
C THR A 31 23.89 -0.88 13.60
N ALA A 32 23.48 -1.89 12.82
CA ALA A 32 22.22 -1.81 12.11
C ALA A 32 21.20 -1.44 13.19
N ALA A 33 20.70 -0.22 13.12
CA ALA A 33 19.63 0.24 13.98
C ALA A 33 18.48 -0.76 13.76
N THR A 34 18.37 -1.72 14.67
CA THR A 34 17.21 -2.60 14.76
C THR A 34 16.08 -1.64 15.10
N VAL A 35 15.27 -1.29 14.10
CA VAL A 35 14.03 -0.56 14.32
C VAL A 35 13.28 -1.39 15.34
N ALA A 36 13.20 -0.89 16.57
CA ALA A 36 12.42 -1.52 17.62
C ALA A 36 10.97 -1.47 17.13
N VAL A 37 10.52 -2.57 16.53
CA VAL A 37 9.10 -2.72 16.16
C VAL A 37 8.37 -2.78 17.49
N SER A 38 7.82 -1.66 17.92
CA SER A 38 6.91 -1.62 19.06
C SER A 38 5.86 -2.70 18.82
N SER A 39 5.67 -3.61 19.76
CA SER A 39 4.74 -4.73 19.63
C SER A 39 3.31 -4.26 19.39
N SER A 40 2.97 -3.06 19.82
CA SER A 40 1.69 -2.38 19.57
C SER A 40 1.83 -0.87 19.67
N CYS A 41 1.01 -0.14 18.92
CA CYS A 41 0.87 1.31 19.02
C CYS A 41 -0.33 1.64 19.94
N PRO A 42 -0.34 2.79 20.64
CA PRO A 42 -1.52 3.20 21.43
C PRO A 42 -2.66 3.63 20.48
N ASP A 43 -3.81 2.96 20.60
CA ASP A 43 -5.02 3.33 19.86
C ASP A 43 -5.53 4.71 20.32
N GLY A 44 -5.96 5.55 19.38
CA GLY A 44 -6.51 6.87 19.69
C GLY A 44 -5.52 7.85 20.33
N ALA A 45 -4.20 7.60 20.26
CA ALA A 45 -3.19 8.49 20.80
C ALA A 45 -3.25 9.91 20.22
N VAL A 46 -3.69 10.03 18.98
CA VAL A 46 -3.98 11.28 18.27
C VAL A 46 -5.44 11.25 17.86
N ASP A 47 -6.16 12.33 18.09
CA ASP A 47 -7.58 12.41 17.74
C ASP A 47 -7.81 12.36 16.22
N ALA A 48 -8.98 11.85 15.81
CA ALA A 48 -9.31 11.64 14.41
C ALA A 48 -9.28 12.92 13.56
N GLN A 49 -9.65 14.07 14.12
CA GLN A 49 -9.64 15.33 13.40
C GLN A 49 -8.19 15.78 13.10
N THR A 50 -7.29 15.64 14.07
CA THR A 50 -5.86 15.91 13.88
C THR A 50 -5.26 14.97 12.82
N ILE A 51 -5.59 13.68 12.86
CA ILE A 51 -5.16 12.71 11.83
C ILE A 51 -5.63 13.13 10.44
N GLN A 52 -6.90 13.51 10.28
CA GLN A 52 -7.44 13.99 9.00
C GLN A 52 -6.69 15.23 8.48
N GLN A 53 -6.40 16.19 9.36
CA GLN A 53 -5.63 17.39 9.01
C GLN A 53 -4.20 17.05 8.58
N LEU A 54 -3.52 16.14 9.29
CA LEU A 54 -2.19 15.68 8.94
C LEU A 54 -2.18 14.99 7.57
N ILE A 55 -3.16 14.13 7.30
CA ILE A 55 -3.30 13.44 6.00
C ILE A 55 -3.52 14.45 4.88
N ALA A 56 -4.47 15.38 5.04
CA ALA A 56 -4.78 16.38 4.03
C ALA A 56 -3.58 17.27 3.72
N LYS A 57 -2.86 17.71 4.77
CA LYS A 57 -1.63 18.52 4.64
C LYS A 57 -0.53 17.74 3.91
N GLU A 58 -0.32 16.49 4.29
CA GLU A 58 0.73 15.67 3.72
C GLU A 58 0.42 15.27 2.26
N ALA A 59 -0.84 14.93 1.96
CA ALA A 59 -1.30 14.68 0.61
C ALA A 59 -1.08 15.89 -0.31
N ALA A 60 -1.45 17.08 0.14
CA ALA A 60 -1.19 18.33 -0.58
C ALA A 60 0.32 18.56 -0.80
N ARG A 61 1.15 18.33 0.23
CA ARG A 61 2.60 18.48 0.13
C ARG A 61 3.23 17.56 -0.91
N GLN A 62 2.71 16.32 -1.03
CA GLN A 62 3.23 15.31 -1.95
C GLN A 62 2.55 15.33 -3.33
N GLY A 63 1.51 16.13 -3.52
CA GLY A 63 0.72 16.17 -4.77
C GLY A 63 -0.15 14.93 -4.97
N VAL A 64 -0.65 14.36 -3.87
CA VAL A 64 -1.57 13.22 -3.85
C VAL A 64 -3.00 13.71 -3.64
N ASP A 65 -3.98 13.02 -4.20
CA ASP A 65 -5.39 13.32 -3.95
C ASP A 65 -5.74 13.11 -2.47
N ALA A 66 -6.00 14.22 -1.77
CA ALA A 66 -6.31 14.20 -0.35
C ALA A 66 -7.60 13.42 -0.04
N LYS A 67 -8.60 13.44 -0.92
CA LYS A 67 -9.84 12.70 -0.73
C LYS A 67 -9.60 11.18 -0.76
N LEU A 68 -8.73 10.74 -1.66
CA LEU A 68 -8.32 9.32 -1.73
C LEU A 68 -7.53 8.92 -0.49
N ALA A 69 -6.56 9.73 -0.06
CA ALA A 69 -5.77 9.45 1.14
C ALA A 69 -6.64 9.38 2.40
N LEU A 70 -7.63 10.27 2.53
CA LEU A 70 -8.59 10.26 3.63
C LEU A 70 -9.50 9.01 3.59
N ALA A 71 -10.03 8.63 2.42
CA ALA A 71 -10.87 7.44 2.29
C ALA A 71 -10.11 6.16 2.65
N ILE A 72 -8.83 6.07 2.29
CA ILE A 72 -7.95 4.96 2.68
C ILE A 72 -7.76 4.96 4.20
N ALA A 73 -7.35 6.07 4.82
CA ALA A 73 -7.05 6.12 6.25
C ALA A 73 -8.30 5.86 7.14
N ASP A 74 -9.47 6.25 6.67
CA ASP A 74 -10.73 5.89 7.33
C ASP A 74 -10.93 4.38 7.34
N GLN A 75 -10.77 3.74 6.20
CA GLN A 75 -10.90 2.28 6.08
C GLN A 75 -9.80 1.53 6.84
N GLU A 76 -8.56 2.06 6.86
CA GLU A 76 -7.42 1.42 7.51
C GLU A 76 -7.52 1.41 9.02
N SER A 77 -7.87 2.54 9.62
CA SER A 77 -7.82 2.69 11.09
C SER A 77 -8.97 3.47 11.70
N GLY A 78 -9.93 3.97 10.92
CA GLY A 78 -10.89 4.95 11.38
C GLY A 78 -10.19 6.21 11.90
N PHE A 79 -9.24 6.71 11.12
CA PHE A 79 -8.41 7.88 11.48
C PHE A 79 -7.67 7.72 12.81
N GLY A 80 -7.04 6.56 13.01
CA GLY A 80 -6.19 6.31 14.19
C GLY A 80 -6.92 5.77 15.41
N THR A 81 -8.21 5.45 15.32
CA THR A 81 -8.95 4.83 16.42
C THR A 81 -8.55 3.37 16.67
N ARG A 82 -8.03 2.69 15.65
CA ARG A 82 -7.57 1.31 15.67
C ARG A 82 -6.29 1.19 14.84
N VAL A 83 -5.15 1.27 15.51
CA VAL A 83 -3.85 1.36 14.84
C VAL A 83 -3.03 0.07 14.85
N ASN A 84 -3.63 -1.05 15.28
CA ASN A 84 -2.95 -2.34 15.38
C ASN A 84 -3.72 -3.43 14.63
N SER A 85 -3.16 -3.93 13.54
CA SER A 85 -3.69 -5.09 12.83
C SER A 85 -3.12 -6.39 13.39
N PRO A 86 -3.91 -7.48 13.46
CA PRO A 86 -3.40 -8.83 13.76
C PRO A 86 -2.33 -9.29 12.78
N ALA A 87 -2.35 -8.82 11.54
CA ALA A 87 -1.36 -9.14 10.51
C ALA A 87 -0.05 -8.34 10.65
N GLY A 88 0.03 -7.42 11.61
CA GLY A 88 1.23 -6.65 11.88
C GLY A 88 1.29 -5.26 11.25
N ALA A 89 0.25 -4.83 10.55
CA ALA A 89 0.15 -3.45 10.09
C ALA A 89 -0.05 -2.49 11.29
N ARG A 90 0.48 -1.28 11.20
CA ARG A 90 0.51 -0.32 12.31
C ARG A 90 0.22 1.10 11.85
N GLY A 91 -0.30 1.90 12.79
CA GLY A 91 -0.49 3.34 12.64
C GLY A 91 -1.74 3.75 11.85
N PRO A 92 -1.96 5.07 11.69
CA PRO A 92 -3.16 5.60 11.03
C PRO A 92 -3.39 5.11 9.59
N MET A 93 -2.32 4.87 8.85
CA MET A 93 -2.38 4.37 7.47
C MET A 93 -2.02 2.88 7.35
N GLN A 94 -1.99 2.15 8.47
CA GLN A 94 -1.79 0.69 8.55
C GLN A 94 -0.63 0.19 7.69
N LEU A 95 0.55 0.75 7.91
CA LEU A 95 1.74 0.29 7.19
C LEU A 95 2.24 -1.04 7.73
N MET A 96 2.57 -1.96 6.83
CA MET A 96 3.37 -3.12 7.16
C MET A 96 4.82 -2.70 7.45
N PRO A 97 5.56 -3.39 8.35
CA PRO A 97 6.95 -3.04 8.67
C PRO A 97 7.86 -2.92 7.44
N ALA A 98 7.70 -3.79 6.46
CA ALA A 98 8.47 -3.73 5.21
C ALA A 98 8.15 -2.47 4.39
N THR A 99 6.88 -2.06 4.34
CA THR A 99 6.46 -0.83 3.68
C THR A 99 6.98 0.39 4.45
N ALA A 100 6.89 0.40 5.77
CA ALA A 100 7.43 1.45 6.62
C ALA A 100 8.93 1.65 6.37
N ALA A 101 9.71 0.56 6.34
CA ALA A 101 11.13 0.60 6.04
C ALA A 101 11.42 1.17 4.63
N ARG A 102 10.66 0.76 3.61
CA ARG A 102 10.79 1.23 2.23
C ARG A 102 10.63 2.76 2.12
N TYR A 103 9.77 3.35 2.95
CA TYR A 103 9.50 4.78 2.94
C TYR A 103 10.18 5.54 4.09
N ASN A 104 11.21 4.95 4.70
CA ASN A 104 12.02 5.54 5.78
C ASN A 104 11.15 6.05 6.95
N VAL A 105 10.16 5.26 7.35
CA VAL A 105 9.38 5.46 8.57
C VAL A 105 10.18 4.84 9.71
N SER A 106 10.74 5.67 10.58
CA SER A 106 11.60 5.24 11.69
C SER A 106 10.78 4.79 12.90
N ASP A 107 9.68 5.46 13.16
CA ASP A 107 8.69 5.05 14.16
C ASP A 107 7.33 4.85 13.47
N ILE A 108 6.94 3.60 13.32
CA ILE A 108 5.67 3.23 12.68
C ILE A 108 4.44 3.64 13.51
N CYS A 109 4.63 3.90 14.81
CA CYS A 109 3.60 4.36 15.73
C CYS A 109 3.48 5.89 15.78
N ASP A 110 4.50 6.62 15.33
CA ASP A 110 4.39 8.07 15.17
C ASP A 110 3.41 8.40 14.02
N ALA A 111 2.37 9.13 14.35
CA ALA A 111 1.29 9.41 13.40
C ALA A 111 1.76 10.21 12.18
N ALA A 112 2.68 11.17 12.37
CA ALA A 112 3.15 12.00 11.28
C ALA A 112 4.09 11.22 10.34
N GLU A 113 4.99 10.40 10.90
CA GLU A 113 5.86 9.53 10.11
C GLU A 113 5.07 8.47 9.36
N ASN A 114 4.11 7.83 10.01
CA ASN A 114 3.23 6.83 9.42
C ASN A 114 2.43 7.41 8.25
N ILE A 115 1.80 8.58 8.44
CA ILE A 115 1.05 9.29 7.40
C ILE A 115 1.97 9.68 6.25
N ARG A 116 3.16 10.20 6.53
CA ARG A 116 4.15 10.53 5.50
C ARG A 116 4.49 9.32 4.64
N GLY A 117 4.79 8.18 5.27
CA GLY A 117 5.10 6.94 4.58
C GLY A 117 3.93 6.40 3.77
N GLY A 118 2.72 6.38 4.35
CA GLY A 118 1.50 5.92 3.69
C GLY A 118 1.11 6.75 2.48
N VAL A 119 1.21 8.07 2.58
CA VAL A 119 0.96 8.99 1.45
C VAL A 119 2.03 8.82 0.37
N SER A 120 3.30 8.58 0.75
CA SER A 120 4.36 8.31 -0.23
C SER A 120 4.10 6.99 -0.98
N TYR A 121 3.67 5.94 -0.29
CA TYR A 121 3.27 4.69 -0.92
C TYR A 121 2.08 4.89 -1.87
N LEU A 122 1.06 5.63 -1.44
CA LEU A 122 -0.10 5.96 -2.27
C LEU A 122 0.28 6.75 -3.54
N LYS A 123 1.26 7.65 -3.43
CA LYS A 123 1.82 8.38 -4.57
C LYS A 123 2.44 7.44 -5.60
N ASP A 124 3.28 6.51 -5.15
CA ASP A 124 3.94 5.54 -6.03
C ASP A 124 2.92 4.63 -6.71
N LEU A 125 1.91 4.15 -5.98
CA LEU A 125 0.82 3.36 -6.55
C LEU A 125 0.01 4.15 -7.58
N SER A 126 -0.28 5.43 -7.29
CA SER A 126 -0.99 6.30 -8.23
C SER A 126 -0.19 6.50 -9.52
N ALA A 127 1.11 6.68 -9.43
CA ALA A 127 2.00 6.75 -10.59
C ALA A 127 2.04 5.42 -11.36
N MET A 128 2.18 4.30 -10.65
CA MET A 128 2.28 2.96 -11.24
C MET A 128 1.03 2.58 -12.03
N PHE A 129 -0.16 2.89 -11.51
CA PHE A 129 -1.44 2.51 -12.12
C PHE A 129 -2.12 3.65 -12.88
N GLY A 130 -1.39 4.72 -13.22
CA GLY A 130 -1.90 5.84 -14.03
C GLY A 130 -3.10 6.56 -13.40
N GLY A 131 -3.18 6.58 -12.07
CA GLY A 131 -4.29 7.19 -11.32
C GLY A 131 -5.60 6.39 -11.36
N ASN A 132 -5.59 5.14 -11.81
CA ASN A 132 -6.79 4.28 -11.75
C ASN A 132 -7.12 3.94 -10.29
N ILE A 133 -8.15 4.60 -9.75
CA ILE A 133 -8.53 4.50 -8.33
C ILE A 133 -8.74 3.06 -7.88
N MET A 134 -9.41 2.22 -8.66
CA MET A 134 -9.67 0.83 -8.26
C MET A 134 -8.37 0.01 -8.13
N LEU A 135 -7.43 0.18 -9.07
CA LEU A 135 -6.15 -0.52 -9.04
C LEU A 135 -5.25 0.02 -7.92
N VAL A 136 -5.24 1.32 -7.72
CA VAL A 136 -4.48 1.97 -6.63
C VAL A 136 -4.95 1.48 -5.27
N VAL A 137 -6.27 1.48 -5.04
CA VAL A 137 -6.88 1.03 -3.78
C VAL A 137 -6.66 -0.47 -3.56
N ALA A 138 -6.83 -1.29 -4.59
CA ALA A 138 -6.57 -2.72 -4.51
C ALA A 138 -5.09 -3.00 -4.21
N ALA A 139 -4.18 -2.24 -4.80
CA ALA A 139 -2.74 -2.38 -4.57
C ALA A 139 -2.31 -1.89 -3.18
N TYR A 140 -2.96 -0.87 -2.64
CA TYR A 140 -2.71 -0.43 -1.28
C TYR A 140 -2.99 -1.55 -0.27
N ASN A 141 -4.11 -2.26 -0.43
CA ASN A 141 -4.49 -3.37 0.45
C ASN A 141 -3.72 -4.66 0.15
N ALA A 142 -3.66 -5.10 -1.11
CA ALA A 142 -3.11 -6.41 -1.47
C ALA A 142 -1.61 -6.40 -1.80
N GLY A 143 -1.02 -5.23 -2.00
CA GLY A 143 0.31 -5.04 -2.57
C GLY A 143 0.29 -5.01 -4.11
N GLU A 144 1.14 -4.15 -4.68
CA GLU A 144 1.22 -3.91 -6.12
C GLU A 144 1.50 -5.16 -6.95
N GLY A 145 2.32 -6.07 -6.42
CA GLY A 145 2.67 -7.31 -7.11
C GLY A 145 1.48 -8.21 -7.41
N ARG A 146 0.52 -8.31 -6.49
CA ARG A 146 -0.71 -9.10 -6.70
C ARG A 146 -1.64 -8.49 -7.73
N VAL A 147 -1.74 -7.16 -7.76
CA VAL A 147 -2.55 -6.45 -8.76
C VAL A 147 -1.96 -6.63 -10.15
N VAL A 148 -0.64 -6.52 -10.29
CA VAL A 148 0.06 -6.77 -11.55
C VAL A 148 -0.10 -8.22 -12.00
N ALA A 149 0.07 -9.20 -11.12
CA ALA A 149 -0.09 -10.62 -11.42
C ALA A 149 -1.53 -10.96 -11.83
N ALA A 150 -2.53 -10.38 -11.17
CA ALA A 150 -3.94 -10.54 -11.49
C ALA A 150 -4.38 -9.78 -12.74
N ARG A 151 -3.55 -8.87 -13.25
CA ARG A 151 -3.89 -7.90 -14.32
C ARG A 151 -5.15 -7.09 -14.01
N GLY A 152 -5.38 -6.79 -12.73
CA GLY A 152 -6.57 -6.12 -12.23
C GLY A 152 -6.71 -6.27 -10.73
N VAL A 153 -7.92 -6.06 -10.21
CA VAL A 153 -8.21 -6.31 -8.79
C VAL A 153 -8.11 -7.82 -8.53
N PRO A 154 -7.23 -8.28 -7.60
CA PRO A 154 -7.10 -9.71 -7.32
C PRO A 154 -8.40 -10.26 -6.72
N ALA A 155 -8.75 -11.51 -7.05
CA ALA A 155 -9.95 -12.19 -6.55
C ALA A 155 -9.77 -12.66 -5.10
N ILE A 156 -9.30 -11.77 -4.22
CA ILE A 156 -9.15 -11.95 -2.78
C ILE A 156 -10.34 -11.26 -2.12
N ALA A 157 -11.16 -12.00 -1.37
CA ALA A 157 -12.41 -11.49 -0.80
C ALA A 157 -12.22 -10.19 0.00
N GLU A 158 -11.16 -10.14 0.82
CA GLU A 158 -10.79 -8.94 1.59
C GLU A 158 -10.48 -7.76 0.66
N THR A 159 -9.62 -7.96 -0.34
CA THR A 159 -9.22 -6.88 -1.27
C THR A 159 -10.38 -6.37 -2.11
N VAL A 160 -11.27 -7.27 -2.55
CA VAL A 160 -12.48 -6.88 -3.29
C VAL A 160 -13.41 -6.03 -2.42
N SER A 161 -13.66 -6.46 -1.17
CA SER A 161 -14.47 -5.72 -0.20
C SER A 161 -13.85 -4.36 0.14
N TYR A 162 -12.55 -4.34 0.44
CA TYR A 162 -11.79 -3.13 0.72
C TYR A 162 -11.87 -2.14 -0.44
N THR A 163 -11.62 -2.62 -1.66
CA THR A 163 -11.67 -1.78 -2.87
C THR A 163 -13.05 -1.16 -3.05
N ALA A 164 -14.13 -1.92 -2.83
CA ALA A 164 -15.48 -1.40 -2.91
C ALA A 164 -15.75 -0.32 -1.84
N LEU A 165 -15.38 -0.57 -0.58
CA LEU A 165 -15.60 0.38 0.53
C LEU A 165 -14.86 1.70 0.31
N VAL A 166 -13.57 1.66 0.02
CA VAL A 166 -12.77 2.87 -0.22
C VAL A 166 -13.25 3.63 -1.46
N THR A 167 -13.58 2.90 -2.54
CA THR A 167 -14.10 3.52 -3.77
C THR A 167 -15.45 4.20 -3.54
N ASN A 168 -16.35 3.58 -2.78
CA ASN A 168 -17.65 4.16 -2.42
C ASN A 168 -17.46 5.44 -1.59
N ALA A 169 -16.56 5.44 -0.62
CA ALA A 169 -16.24 6.62 0.19
C ALA A 169 -15.58 7.72 -0.66
N TYR A 170 -14.64 7.34 -1.53
CA TYR A 170 -13.97 8.29 -2.42
C TYR A 170 -14.93 8.99 -3.38
N TYR A 171 -15.86 8.27 -3.99
CA TYR A 171 -16.85 8.86 -4.91
C TYR A 171 -18.08 9.42 -4.19
N ASP A 172 -18.20 9.21 -2.87
CA ASP A 172 -19.34 9.65 -2.06
C ASP A 172 -20.70 9.11 -2.58
N PHE A 173 -20.74 7.83 -2.91
CA PHE A 173 -21.95 7.20 -3.45
C PHE A 173 -23.12 7.23 -2.48
N ASP A 174 -22.86 7.20 -1.18
CA ASP A 174 -23.90 7.34 -0.16
C ASP A 174 -24.68 8.65 -0.28
N SER A 175 -23.99 9.76 -0.50
CA SER A 175 -24.60 11.07 -0.70
C SER A 175 -25.44 11.10 -1.99
N ILE A 176 -24.92 10.50 -3.07
CA ILE A 176 -25.60 10.42 -4.36
C ILE A 176 -26.89 9.60 -4.23
N LEU A 177 -26.84 8.44 -3.58
CA LEU A 177 -28.00 7.54 -3.42
C LEU A 177 -29.07 8.08 -2.47
N LYS A 178 -28.67 8.89 -1.48
CA LYS A 178 -29.60 9.57 -0.54
C LYS A 178 -30.23 10.85 -1.13
N GLY A 179 -30.04 11.15 -2.41
CA GLY A 179 -30.62 12.32 -3.09
C GLY A 179 -29.82 13.60 -2.88
N GLY A 180 -28.55 13.50 -2.53
CA GLY A 180 -27.61 14.62 -2.56
C GLY A 180 -27.56 15.22 -3.97
N LYS A 181 -27.73 16.56 -4.08
CA LYS A 181 -27.56 17.25 -5.37
C LYS A 181 -26.18 16.95 -5.92
N ARG A 182 -26.12 16.34 -7.10
CA ARG A 182 -24.88 16.32 -7.87
C ARG A 182 -24.34 17.75 -7.94
N PRO A 183 -23.05 18.00 -7.67
CA PRO A 183 -22.45 19.25 -8.12
C PRO A 183 -22.72 19.33 -9.62
N ASP A 184 -23.39 20.40 -10.04
CA ASP A 184 -23.69 20.68 -11.46
C ASP A 184 -22.38 20.81 -12.26
N GLN A 185 -21.77 19.69 -12.59
CA GLN A 185 -20.98 19.62 -13.81
C GLN A 185 -21.98 19.31 -14.92
N ALA A 186 -22.55 20.38 -15.48
CA ALA A 186 -23.29 20.33 -16.70
C ALA A 186 -22.38 19.71 -17.79
N ILE A 187 -22.53 18.41 -18.00
CA ILE A 187 -22.05 17.75 -19.20
C ILE A 187 -22.91 18.38 -20.30
N LYS A 188 -22.40 19.43 -20.95
CA LYS A 188 -22.97 19.91 -22.21
C LYS A 188 -23.11 18.70 -23.13
N PRO A 189 -24.29 18.32 -23.57
CA PRO A 189 -24.42 17.27 -24.57
C PRO A 189 -23.62 17.71 -25.79
N ALA A 190 -22.59 16.94 -26.13
CA ALA A 190 -21.95 17.09 -27.42
C ALA A 190 -23.05 16.82 -28.48
N THR A 191 -23.39 17.84 -29.24
CA THR A 191 -24.25 17.71 -30.46
C THR A 191 -23.43 16.91 -31.47
N GLY A 192 -23.46 15.60 -31.37
CA GLY A 192 -22.89 14.65 -32.27
C GLY A 192 -23.84 13.46 -32.35
N THR A 193 -24.19 13.08 -33.54
CA THR A 193 -25.07 11.98 -33.97
C THR A 193 -25.11 10.84 -32.96
N VAL A 194 -26.30 10.60 -32.40
CA VAL A 194 -26.57 9.52 -31.46
C VAL A 194 -26.39 8.21 -32.23
N ALA A 195 -25.26 7.54 -32.04
CA ALA A 195 -25.16 6.13 -32.36
C ALA A 195 -26.23 5.42 -31.51
N ALA A 196 -27.14 4.68 -32.14
CA ALA A 196 -28.19 3.96 -31.49
C ALA A 196 -27.55 3.04 -30.42
N GLY A 197 -27.75 3.39 -29.16
CA GLY A 197 -27.29 2.57 -28.02
C GLY A 197 -27.95 1.21 -28.12
N ILE A 198 -27.16 0.15 -27.95
CA ILE A 198 -27.68 -1.20 -27.83
C ILE A 198 -28.52 -1.23 -26.54
N ASP A 199 -29.84 -1.41 -26.67
CA ASP A 199 -30.73 -1.57 -25.53
C ASP A 199 -30.52 -2.95 -24.92
N LEU A 200 -29.65 -3.01 -23.92
CA LEU A 200 -29.35 -4.22 -23.15
C LEU A 200 -30.53 -4.68 -22.27
N LEU A 201 -31.59 -3.89 -22.15
CA LEU A 201 -32.79 -4.23 -21.40
C LEU A 201 -33.88 -4.89 -22.27
N ALA A 202 -33.71 -4.90 -23.60
CA ALA A 202 -34.68 -5.48 -24.54
C ALA A 202 -34.65 -7.03 -24.61
N GLN A 203 -33.73 -7.68 -23.86
CA GLN A 203 -33.64 -9.14 -23.78
C GLN A 203 -33.75 -9.62 -22.34
N THR A 204 -34.86 -9.34 -21.67
CA THR A 204 -35.21 -10.08 -20.47
C THR A 204 -35.93 -11.35 -20.90
N PRO A 205 -35.40 -12.57 -20.64
CA PRO A 205 -36.20 -13.78 -20.73
C PRO A 205 -37.30 -13.71 -19.69
N SER A 206 -38.51 -14.11 -20.08
CA SER A 206 -39.70 -14.19 -19.26
C SER A 206 -39.45 -14.87 -17.91
N PRO A 207 -40.02 -14.37 -16.78
CA PRO A 207 -39.74 -14.90 -15.46
C PRO A 207 -40.60 -16.13 -15.16
N ASP A 208 -40.19 -17.29 -15.64
CA ASP A 208 -40.78 -18.56 -15.21
C ASP A 208 -39.68 -19.52 -14.76
N LYS A 209 -39.16 -19.31 -13.56
CA LYS A 209 -38.78 -20.24 -12.50
C LYS A 209 -38.00 -19.52 -11.40
N PRO A 210 -38.46 -19.54 -10.16
CA PRO A 210 -37.68 -18.99 -9.05
C PRO A 210 -36.48 -19.90 -8.77
N ILE A 211 -35.28 -19.34 -8.88
CA ILE A 211 -34.06 -19.97 -8.39
C ILE A 211 -34.11 -19.87 -6.85
N PRO A 212 -33.96 -20.96 -6.10
CA PRO A 212 -33.91 -20.87 -4.64
C PRO A 212 -32.63 -20.18 -4.22
N ILE A 213 -32.75 -18.94 -3.79
CA ILE A 213 -31.67 -18.21 -3.13
C ILE A 213 -31.61 -18.78 -1.71
N ASN A 214 -30.60 -19.60 -1.46
CA ASN A 214 -30.21 -19.95 -0.10
C ASN A 214 -29.66 -18.69 0.56
N GLN A 215 -30.49 -17.98 1.31
CA GLN A 215 -30.06 -16.85 2.12
C GLN A 215 -29.23 -17.38 3.30
N PRO A 216 -27.98 -16.94 3.48
CA PRO A 216 -27.32 -17.14 4.75
C PRO A 216 -28.03 -16.28 5.79
N LYS A 217 -28.40 -16.88 6.92
CA LYS A 217 -28.93 -16.19 8.10
C LYS A 217 -27.97 -15.09 8.50
N THR A 218 -28.43 -13.85 8.43
CA THR A 218 -27.76 -12.71 9.05
C THR A 218 -28.01 -12.81 10.55
N GLU A 219 -27.08 -13.35 11.30
CA GLU A 219 -26.92 -12.99 12.70
C GLU A 219 -26.33 -11.58 12.77
N ALA A 220 -27.03 -10.69 13.47
CA ALA A 220 -26.56 -9.37 13.80
C ALA A 220 -25.42 -9.53 14.82
N GLY A 221 -24.23 -9.70 14.35
CA GLY A 221 -23.01 -9.75 15.13
C GLY A 221 -22.07 -8.69 14.60
N ASP A 222 -21.45 -7.98 15.53
CA ASP A 222 -20.38 -7.00 15.43
C ASP A 222 -19.80 -6.83 14.04
N ARG A 223 -19.73 -5.59 13.56
CA ARG A 223 -18.95 -5.28 12.35
C ARG A 223 -17.51 -5.59 12.64
N ASP A 224 -17.13 -6.82 12.35
CA ASP A 224 -15.73 -7.23 12.38
C ASP A 224 -14.95 -6.31 11.45
N TRP A 225 -13.99 -5.62 12.06
CA TRP A 225 -13.04 -4.76 11.38
C TRP A 225 -12.30 -5.54 10.29
N ILE A 226 -12.49 -5.13 9.05
CA ILE A 226 -11.71 -5.62 7.90
C ILE A 226 -10.64 -4.57 7.62
N GLY A 227 -9.76 -4.35 8.60
CA GLY A 227 -8.64 -3.43 8.46
C GLY A 227 -7.41 -4.18 7.93
N GLY A 228 -6.84 -3.63 6.92
CA GLY A 228 -5.55 -3.85 6.29
C GLY A 228 -4.69 -5.03 6.74
N SER A 229 -5.08 -6.23 6.40
CA SER A 229 -4.22 -7.41 6.59
C SER A 229 -3.56 -7.77 5.28
N VAL A 230 -2.45 -7.11 4.96
CA VAL A 230 -1.60 -7.54 3.86
C VAL A 230 -0.94 -8.87 4.27
N LEU A 231 -1.50 -9.98 3.82
CA LEU A 231 -0.83 -11.27 3.89
C LEU A 231 0.34 -11.28 2.89
N TYR A 232 1.53 -10.95 3.36
CA TYR A 232 2.77 -11.34 2.68
C TYR A 232 2.95 -12.85 2.89
N VAL A 233 2.57 -13.65 1.90
CA VAL A 233 3.09 -15.01 1.75
C VAL A 233 4.29 -14.90 0.82
N GLN A 234 5.44 -15.32 1.34
CA GLN A 234 6.69 -15.49 0.58
C GLN A 234 6.50 -16.46 -0.59
#